data_bffec00d4e0352aedc0ef6a7513529ae
#
_entry.id   bffec00d4e0352aedc0ef6a7513529ae
#
_cell.length_a   1.000
_cell.length_b   1.000
_cell.length_c   1.000
_cell.angle_alpha   90.00
_cell.angle_beta   90.00
_cell.angle_gamma   90.00
#
_symmetry.space_group_name_H-M   'P 1'
#
loop_
_entity.id
_entity.type
_entity.pdbx_description
1 polymer ?
#
loop_
_entity_poly.entity_id
_entity_poly.type
_entity_poly.pdbx_seq_one_letter_code
_entity_poly.pdbx_strand_id
1 'polypeptide(L)'
;AIKRDKPECKLEIAFFSIRFASANICYILFKRLQFMGNLSLVTIVIIAANVIISFKGLNDYGFFERYKFNVGSIKRGEQIRMFSSGFLHVDTMHLFFNMFTLYFFADVVIAYLGSLNFIIVYIASLILGSLLSLYFHKDEYYYSAVGASGAVTGVLYSAILLEPNMGLYMFFVPIPIPGYIFGIGYLLYSIYGMKNRIGNIGHDAHFGGAVGGYIVTLMLAPWLFETNLLFVGLLAVPILILFVMHKTG
;
A
#
# COMPACT_ATOMS: atom_id res chain seq x y z
N ALA A 1 -20.11 17.29 37.48
CA ALA A 1 -20.36 17.80 36.12
C ALA A 1 -19.10 18.54 35.65
N ILE A 2 -18.23 17.85 34.86
CA ILE A 2 -17.01 18.47 34.30
C ILE A 2 -17.39 18.95 32.89
N LYS A 3 -17.51 20.25 32.71
CA LYS A 3 -17.58 20.88 31.39
C LYS A 3 -16.26 20.67 30.68
N ARG A 4 -16.26 19.97 29.57
CA ARG A 4 -15.14 19.92 28.64
C ARG A 4 -15.22 21.14 27.74
N ASP A 5 -14.36 22.10 27.99
CA ASP A 5 -14.16 23.24 27.10
C ASP A 5 -13.57 22.78 25.77
N LYS A 6 -14.29 23.15 24.69
CA LYS A 6 -13.79 22.95 23.33
C LYS A 6 -12.70 23.97 23.07
N PRO A 7 -11.53 23.61 22.52
CA PRO A 7 -10.52 24.58 22.17
C PRO A 7 -11.04 25.48 21.03
N GLU A 8 -11.13 26.77 21.29
CA GLU A 8 -11.42 27.81 20.30
C GLU A 8 -10.17 27.96 19.39
N CYS A 9 -10.33 27.63 18.12
CA CYS A 9 -9.32 27.90 17.10
C CYS A 9 -9.40 29.38 16.71
N LYS A 10 -8.56 30.23 17.33
CA LYS A 10 -8.38 31.62 16.91
C LYS A 10 -7.36 31.68 15.79
N LEU A 11 -7.78 31.46 14.55
CA LEU A 11 -7.09 31.95 13.38
C LEU A 11 -7.97 33.01 12.73
N GLU A 12 -7.60 34.26 12.90
CA GLU A 12 -8.15 35.39 12.15
C GLU A 12 -7.72 35.24 10.68
N ILE A 13 -8.60 34.71 9.85
CA ILE A 13 -8.50 34.84 8.40
C ILE A 13 -9.62 35.74 7.97
N ALA A 14 -9.23 36.93 7.53
CA ALA A 14 -10.12 37.96 6.96
C ALA A 14 -10.73 37.46 5.65
N PHE A 15 -12.04 37.72 5.54
CA PHE A 15 -12.88 37.81 4.34
C PHE A 15 -13.52 36.54 3.72
N PHE A 16 -14.84 36.57 3.90
CA PHE A 16 -15.93 36.17 3.00
C PHE A 16 -16.36 34.68 2.90
N SER A 17 -17.55 34.43 3.49
CA SER A 17 -18.54 33.42 3.06
C SER A 17 -18.12 31.95 2.91
N ILE A 18 -17.60 31.32 3.93
CA ILE A 18 -17.63 29.84 4.05
C ILE A 18 -17.73 29.48 5.55
N ARG A 19 -18.88 29.72 6.18
CA ARG A 19 -19.03 29.44 7.63
C ARG A 19 -19.36 27.99 7.99
N PHE A 20 -19.60 27.10 7.04
CA PHE A 20 -19.93 25.70 7.32
C PHE A 20 -18.86 24.67 6.91
N ALA A 21 -17.95 25.03 6.00
CA ALA A 21 -16.84 24.15 5.58
C ALA A 21 -15.62 24.23 6.52
N SER A 22 -15.39 25.38 7.17
CA SER A 22 -14.17 25.65 7.93
C SER A 22 -14.05 24.85 9.24
N ALA A 23 -15.15 24.61 9.95
CA ALA A 23 -15.12 23.87 11.21
C ALA A 23 -14.84 22.38 11.01
N ASN A 24 -15.39 21.79 9.95
CA ASN A 24 -15.13 20.38 9.60
C ASN A 24 -13.73 20.19 9.02
N ILE A 25 -13.25 21.13 8.19
CA ILE A 25 -11.88 21.08 7.64
C ILE A 25 -10.85 21.29 8.77
N CYS A 26 -11.07 22.24 9.68
CA CYS A 26 -10.19 22.45 10.83
C CYS A 26 -10.18 21.24 11.78
N TYR A 27 -11.34 20.63 12.03
CA TYR A 27 -11.46 19.41 12.83
C TYR A 27 -10.76 18.20 12.15
N ILE A 28 -10.94 18.05 10.84
CA ILE A 28 -10.28 16.99 10.05
C ILE A 28 -8.76 17.21 10.00
N LEU A 29 -8.31 18.46 9.78
CA LEU A 29 -6.89 18.83 9.81
C LEU A 29 -6.29 18.66 11.21
N PHE A 30 -7.01 19.07 12.26
CA PHE A 30 -6.55 18.91 13.65
C PHE A 30 -6.50 17.43 14.06
N LYS A 31 -7.51 16.64 13.69
CA LYS A 31 -7.49 15.19 13.90
C LYS A 31 -6.37 14.52 13.10
N ARG A 32 -6.10 14.99 11.87
CA ARG A 32 -4.95 14.53 11.06
C ARG A 32 -3.62 14.95 11.66
N LEU A 33 -3.49 16.17 12.15
CA LEU A 33 -2.27 16.64 12.82
C LEU A 33 -2.00 15.91 14.15
N GLN A 34 -3.04 15.60 14.92
CA GLN A 34 -2.90 14.73 16.10
C GLN A 34 -2.57 13.28 15.74
N PHE A 35 -3.09 12.79 14.60
CA PHE A 35 -2.79 11.45 14.09
C PHE A 35 -1.37 11.36 13.51
N MET A 36 -0.84 12.44 12.92
CA MET A 36 0.55 12.55 12.43
C MET A 36 1.59 12.71 13.55
N GLY A 37 1.18 12.91 14.80
CA GLY A 37 2.10 13.19 15.91
C GLY A 37 2.85 11.97 16.47
N ASN A 38 2.45 10.74 16.19
CA ASN A 38 3.10 9.54 16.70
C ASN A 38 3.12 8.42 15.66
N LEU A 39 4.09 8.47 14.74
CA LEU A 39 4.42 7.30 13.92
C LEU A 39 4.58 6.07 14.81
N SER A 40 3.85 5.02 14.49
CA SER A 40 4.02 3.75 15.18
C SER A 40 5.48 3.29 15.09
N LEU A 41 6.03 2.83 16.21
CA LEU A 41 7.38 2.27 16.25
C LEU A 41 7.59 1.20 15.17
N VAL A 42 6.54 0.40 14.89
CA VAL A 42 6.59 -0.64 13.87
C VAL A 42 6.78 -0.05 12.47
N THR A 43 6.06 1.03 12.13
CA THR A 43 6.22 1.74 10.85
C THR A 43 7.64 2.29 10.72
N ILE A 44 8.18 2.90 11.78
CA ILE A 44 9.56 3.42 11.81
C ILE A 44 10.56 2.29 11.55
N VAL A 45 10.41 1.14 12.21
CA VAL A 45 11.31 -0.01 12.06
C VAL A 45 11.28 -0.55 10.63
N ILE A 46 10.09 -0.68 10.02
CA ILE A 46 9.97 -1.17 8.64
C ILE A 46 10.59 -0.18 7.65
N ILE A 47 10.33 1.13 7.81
CA ILE A 47 10.94 2.18 6.98
C ILE A 47 12.47 2.15 7.14
N ALA A 48 12.98 2.11 8.36
CA ALA A 48 14.42 2.06 8.63
C ALA A 48 15.08 0.81 8.00
N ALA A 49 14.45 -0.35 8.12
CA ALA A 49 14.95 -1.58 7.50
C ALA A 49 15.02 -1.45 5.97
N ASN A 50 13.98 -0.91 5.33
CA ASN A 50 13.98 -0.66 3.89
C ASN A 50 15.08 0.32 3.48
N VAL A 51 15.24 1.43 4.21
CA VAL A 51 16.27 2.43 3.95
C VAL A 51 17.67 1.81 4.06
N ILE A 52 17.98 1.16 5.18
CA ILE A 52 19.32 0.59 5.45
C ILE A 52 19.66 -0.49 4.40
N ILE A 53 18.74 -1.43 4.13
CA ILE A 53 18.98 -2.53 3.20
C ILE A 53 19.07 -2.00 1.76
N SER A 54 18.24 -1.03 1.37
CA SER A 54 18.30 -0.43 0.03
C SER A 54 19.60 0.34 -0.17
N PHE A 55 20.04 1.16 0.79
CA PHE A 55 21.33 1.85 0.66
C PHE A 55 22.51 0.87 0.60
N LYS A 56 22.46 -0.24 1.35
CA LYS A 56 23.45 -1.31 1.20
C LYS A 56 23.44 -1.87 -0.23
N GLY A 57 22.26 -2.18 -0.78
CA GLY A 57 22.11 -2.72 -2.13
C GLY A 57 22.56 -1.73 -3.22
N LEU A 58 22.25 -0.44 -3.08
CA LEU A 58 22.65 0.60 -4.04
C LEU A 58 24.18 0.81 -4.08
N ASN A 59 24.89 0.51 -2.99
CA ASN A 59 26.34 0.66 -2.89
C ASN A 59 27.12 -0.65 -3.03
N ASP A 60 26.44 -1.80 -3.04
CA ASP A 60 27.05 -3.13 -3.14
C ASP A 60 26.29 -3.98 -4.17
N TYR A 61 26.81 -4.00 -5.38
CA TYR A 61 26.23 -4.76 -6.50
C TYR A 61 26.11 -6.26 -6.19
N GLY A 62 27.11 -6.84 -5.53
CA GLY A 62 27.09 -8.27 -5.16
C GLY A 62 25.97 -8.59 -4.17
N PHE A 63 25.77 -7.71 -3.20
CA PHE A 63 24.65 -7.81 -2.27
C PHE A 63 23.31 -7.66 -2.99
N PHE A 64 23.16 -6.66 -3.86
CA PHE A 64 21.94 -6.45 -4.64
C PHE A 64 21.58 -7.69 -5.48
N GLU A 65 22.53 -8.22 -6.27
CA GLU A 65 22.34 -9.41 -7.11
C GLU A 65 21.97 -10.66 -6.30
N ARG A 66 22.55 -10.81 -5.12
CA ARG A 66 22.29 -11.95 -4.23
C ARG A 66 20.87 -11.97 -3.67
N TYR A 67 20.29 -10.79 -3.38
CA TYR A 67 19.02 -10.68 -2.64
C TYR A 67 17.84 -10.19 -3.46
N LYS A 68 18.05 -9.76 -4.72
CA LYS A 68 16.94 -9.40 -5.62
C LYS A 68 16.09 -10.63 -5.96
N PHE A 69 14.81 -10.42 -6.21
CA PHE A 69 13.94 -11.42 -6.81
C PHE A 69 14.52 -11.85 -8.15
N ASN A 70 14.67 -13.14 -8.38
CA ASN A 70 15.09 -13.70 -9.66
C ASN A 70 14.46 -15.08 -9.81
N VAL A 71 13.68 -15.26 -10.88
CA VAL A 71 12.92 -16.51 -11.12
C VAL A 71 13.83 -17.74 -11.17
N GLY A 72 14.93 -17.67 -11.92
CA GLY A 72 15.84 -18.79 -12.05
C GLY A 72 16.47 -19.22 -10.72
N SER A 73 16.87 -18.25 -9.88
CA SER A 73 17.44 -18.52 -8.55
C SER A 73 16.41 -19.09 -7.58
N ILE A 74 15.19 -18.54 -7.57
CA ILE A 74 14.09 -19.05 -6.72
C ILE A 74 13.75 -20.48 -7.08
N LYS A 75 13.68 -20.82 -8.36
CA LYS A 75 13.44 -22.19 -8.83
C LYS A 75 14.56 -23.18 -8.46
N ARG A 76 15.79 -22.69 -8.24
CA ARG A 76 16.91 -23.50 -7.73
C ARG A 76 16.93 -23.63 -6.19
N GLY A 77 15.90 -23.08 -5.49
CA GLY A 77 15.76 -23.21 -4.04
C GLY A 77 16.09 -21.95 -3.23
N GLU A 78 16.50 -20.83 -3.86
CA GLU A 78 16.81 -19.57 -3.17
C GLU A 78 15.54 -18.77 -2.85
N GLN A 79 14.58 -19.40 -2.15
CA GLN A 79 13.25 -18.83 -1.90
C GLN A 79 13.29 -17.57 -1.02
N ILE A 80 14.34 -17.36 -0.24
CA ILE A 80 14.55 -16.14 0.56
C ILE A 80 14.46 -14.87 -0.30
N ARG A 81 14.74 -14.95 -1.60
CA ARG A 81 14.67 -13.84 -2.55
C ARG A 81 13.25 -13.27 -2.71
N MET A 82 12.23 -14.08 -2.45
CA MET A 82 10.83 -13.64 -2.48
C MET A 82 10.52 -12.66 -1.33
N PHE A 83 11.26 -12.77 -0.24
CA PHE A 83 11.16 -11.87 0.91
C PHE A 83 12.17 -10.74 0.85
N SER A 84 13.45 -11.04 0.62
CA SER A 84 14.55 -10.07 0.68
C SER A 84 14.46 -8.99 -0.39
N SER A 85 13.95 -9.32 -1.57
CA SER A 85 13.75 -8.34 -2.66
C SER A 85 12.81 -7.20 -2.30
N GLY A 86 11.88 -7.43 -1.37
CA GLY A 86 10.96 -6.41 -0.86
C GLY A 86 11.61 -5.32 -0.01
N PHE A 87 12.91 -5.45 0.30
CA PHE A 87 13.68 -4.45 1.04
C PHE A 87 14.76 -3.79 0.18
N LEU A 88 14.87 -4.16 -1.10
CA LEU A 88 15.79 -3.57 -2.06
C LEU A 88 15.05 -2.62 -3.00
N HIS A 89 15.73 -1.58 -3.48
CA HIS A 89 15.17 -0.65 -4.47
C HIS A 89 16.22 -0.35 -5.54
N VAL A 90 15.76 -0.13 -6.78
CA VAL A 90 16.65 0.16 -7.94
C VAL A 90 17.28 1.54 -7.84
N ASP A 91 16.62 2.48 -7.18
CA ASP A 91 17.09 3.86 -7.00
C ASP A 91 16.42 4.51 -5.77
N THR A 92 16.90 5.70 -5.43
CA THR A 92 16.43 6.46 -4.26
C THR A 92 15.01 7.00 -4.43
N MET A 93 14.57 7.31 -5.65
CA MET A 93 13.20 7.78 -5.89
C MET A 93 12.18 6.66 -5.72
N HIS A 94 12.52 5.45 -6.19
CA HIS A 94 11.71 4.26 -5.96
C HIS A 94 11.57 3.96 -4.45
N LEU A 95 12.68 4.03 -3.70
CA LEU A 95 12.66 3.91 -2.25
C LEU A 95 11.80 5.00 -1.60
N PHE A 96 11.99 6.25 -2.00
CA PHE A 96 11.26 7.39 -1.45
C PHE A 96 9.74 7.22 -1.62
N PHE A 97 9.26 6.91 -2.83
CA PHE A 97 7.81 6.76 -3.07
C PHE A 97 7.21 5.58 -2.32
N ASN A 98 7.93 4.47 -2.16
CA ASN A 98 7.47 3.35 -1.34
C ASN A 98 7.34 3.75 0.13
N MET A 99 8.37 4.36 0.70
CA MET A 99 8.36 4.76 2.11
C MET A 99 7.37 5.89 2.38
N PHE A 100 7.21 6.82 1.46
CA PHE A 100 6.23 7.90 1.52
C PHE A 100 4.79 7.33 1.55
N THR A 101 4.48 6.41 0.64
CA THR A 101 3.17 5.75 0.62
C THR A 101 2.95 4.96 1.90
N LEU A 102 3.93 4.18 2.34
CA LEU A 102 3.84 3.41 3.58
C LEU A 102 3.58 4.31 4.78
N TYR A 103 4.27 5.44 4.87
CA TYR A 103 4.11 6.44 5.93
C TYR A 103 2.65 6.90 6.07
N PHE A 104 1.97 7.19 4.96
CA PHE A 104 0.59 7.69 4.99
C PHE A 104 -0.46 6.63 5.30
N PHE A 105 -0.25 5.38 4.88
CA PHE A 105 -1.29 4.36 4.98
C PHE A 105 -1.09 3.38 6.15
N ALA A 106 0.12 3.26 6.68
CA ALA A 106 0.41 2.36 7.80
C ALA A 106 -0.44 2.69 9.04
N ASP A 107 -0.54 3.98 9.38
CA ASP A 107 -1.25 4.41 10.59
C ASP A 107 -2.76 4.14 10.50
N VAL A 108 -3.35 4.21 9.30
CA VAL A 108 -4.76 3.81 9.11
C VAL A 108 -4.94 2.34 9.47
N VAL A 109 -4.10 1.47 8.91
CA VAL A 109 -4.20 0.02 9.18
C VAL A 109 -3.93 -0.28 10.66
N ILE A 110 -2.93 0.37 11.26
CA ILE A 110 -2.58 0.19 12.69
C ILE A 110 -3.72 0.65 13.60
N ALA A 111 -4.39 1.75 13.26
CA ALA A 111 -5.50 2.27 14.06
C ALA A 111 -6.68 1.31 14.14
N TYR A 112 -6.96 0.57 13.07
CA TYR A 112 -8.08 -0.39 13.02
C TYR A 112 -7.68 -1.78 13.47
N LEU A 113 -6.49 -2.24 13.11
CA LEU A 113 -6.07 -3.64 13.29
C LEU A 113 -4.99 -3.82 14.37
N GLY A 114 -4.32 -2.76 14.77
CA GLY A 114 -3.17 -2.82 15.67
C GLY A 114 -1.85 -3.17 14.96
N SER A 115 -0.74 -2.93 15.65
CA SER A 115 0.61 -3.04 15.08
C SER A 115 0.97 -4.47 14.62
N LEU A 116 0.57 -5.49 15.36
CA LEU A 116 0.87 -6.89 14.98
C LEU A 116 0.17 -7.28 13.68
N ASN A 117 -1.11 -6.96 13.56
CA ASN A 117 -1.89 -7.28 12.37
C ASN A 117 -1.44 -6.46 11.15
N PHE A 118 -0.96 -5.23 11.36
CA PHE A 118 -0.30 -4.46 10.30
C PHE A 118 0.95 -5.17 9.75
N ILE A 119 1.80 -5.75 10.62
CA ILE A 119 2.95 -6.55 10.18
C ILE A 119 2.47 -7.75 9.36
N ILE A 120 1.43 -8.43 9.80
CA ILE A 120 0.86 -9.58 9.07
C ILE A 120 0.38 -9.15 7.69
N VAL A 121 -0.36 -8.04 7.58
CA VAL A 121 -0.80 -7.48 6.30
C VAL A 121 0.40 -7.16 5.40
N TYR A 122 1.43 -6.47 5.93
CA TYR A 122 2.62 -6.09 5.17
C TYR A 122 3.37 -7.31 4.62
N ILE A 123 3.67 -8.29 5.48
CA ILE A 123 4.45 -9.48 5.09
C ILE A 123 3.64 -10.39 4.16
N ALA A 124 2.36 -10.64 4.45
CA ALA A 124 1.51 -11.44 3.59
C ALA A 124 1.37 -10.83 2.20
N SER A 125 1.21 -9.51 2.11
CA SER A 125 1.14 -8.78 0.84
C SER A 125 2.45 -8.86 0.06
N LEU A 126 3.61 -8.76 0.73
CA LEU A 126 4.92 -8.94 0.13
C LEU A 126 5.05 -10.34 -0.49
N ILE A 127 4.71 -11.36 0.27
CA ILE A 127 4.85 -12.76 -0.19
C ILE A 127 3.86 -13.07 -1.31
N LEU A 128 2.59 -12.65 -1.20
CA LEU A 128 1.59 -12.87 -2.26
C LEU A 128 1.94 -12.09 -3.54
N GLY A 129 2.49 -10.87 -3.42
CA GLY A 129 3.05 -10.15 -4.56
C GLY A 129 4.16 -10.94 -5.25
N SER A 130 5.12 -11.43 -4.48
CA SER A 130 6.23 -12.24 -5.01
C SER A 130 5.76 -13.58 -5.60
N LEU A 131 4.77 -14.23 -4.99
CA LEU A 131 4.19 -15.47 -5.52
C LEU A 131 3.49 -15.23 -6.86
N LEU A 132 2.75 -14.14 -6.99
CA LEU A 132 2.07 -13.81 -8.25
C LEU A 132 3.08 -13.47 -9.34
N SER A 133 4.14 -12.72 -9.03
CA SER A 133 5.26 -12.47 -9.95
C SER A 133 5.92 -13.78 -10.40
N LEU A 134 6.19 -14.68 -9.45
CA LEU A 134 6.77 -16.00 -9.80
C LEU A 134 5.86 -16.81 -10.72
N TYR A 135 4.55 -16.73 -10.49
CA TYR A 135 3.56 -17.44 -11.29
C TYR A 135 3.50 -16.92 -12.73
N PHE A 136 3.42 -15.60 -12.92
CA PHE A 136 3.33 -14.99 -14.26
C PHE A 136 4.64 -15.07 -15.05
N HIS A 137 5.79 -15.02 -14.37
CA HIS A 137 7.11 -15.05 -14.98
C HIS A 137 7.82 -16.42 -14.85
N LYS A 138 7.06 -17.49 -14.52
CA LYS A 138 7.65 -18.81 -14.23
C LYS A 138 8.57 -19.36 -15.32
N ASP A 139 8.39 -18.98 -16.57
CA ASP A 139 9.17 -19.42 -17.71
C ASP A 139 10.23 -18.40 -18.15
N GLU A 140 10.30 -17.25 -17.48
CA GLU A 140 11.24 -16.17 -17.72
C GLU A 140 12.39 -16.23 -16.68
N TYR A 141 13.35 -17.13 -16.84
CA TYR A 141 14.42 -17.41 -15.85
C TYR A 141 15.27 -16.19 -15.47
N TYR A 142 15.40 -15.21 -16.37
CA TYR A 142 16.17 -13.98 -16.14
C TYR A 142 15.34 -12.86 -15.54
N TYR A 143 14.02 -13.03 -15.45
CA TYR A 143 13.16 -12.01 -14.82
C TYR A 143 13.64 -11.73 -13.40
N SER A 144 13.76 -10.44 -13.10
CA SER A 144 14.19 -9.95 -11.78
C SER A 144 13.38 -8.72 -11.39
N ALA A 145 13.12 -8.59 -10.09
CA ALA A 145 12.39 -7.48 -9.52
C ALA A 145 12.91 -7.12 -8.12
N VAL A 146 12.71 -5.90 -7.71
CA VAL A 146 12.95 -5.41 -6.34
C VAL A 146 11.94 -4.33 -5.99
N GLY A 147 11.71 -4.13 -4.72
CA GLY A 147 10.88 -3.05 -4.19
C GLY A 147 9.89 -3.52 -3.14
N ALA A 148 9.63 -2.66 -2.16
CA ALA A 148 8.58 -2.86 -1.16
C ALA A 148 7.17 -2.72 -1.74
N SER A 149 7.03 -2.36 -3.01
CA SER A 149 5.77 -1.89 -3.61
C SER A 149 4.63 -2.91 -3.54
N GLY A 150 4.91 -4.22 -3.61
CA GLY A 150 3.90 -5.25 -3.37
C GLY A 150 3.31 -5.17 -1.97
N ALA A 151 4.16 -5.11 -0.94
CA ALA A 151 3.72 -4.94 0.45
C ALA A 151 2.99 -3.62 0.66
N VAL A 152 3.54 -2.52 0.14
CA VAL A 152 2.98 -1.16 0.25
C VAL A 152 1.60 -1.08 -0.41
N THR A 153 1.43 -1.70 -1.59
CA THR A 153 0.12 -1.78 -2.26
C THR A 153 -0.88 -2.57 -1.44
N GLY A 154 -0.45 -3.64 -0.77
CA GLY A 154 -1.32 -4.38 0.13
C GLY A 154 -1.75 -3.57 1.35
N VAL A 155 -0.85 -2.80 1.96
CA VAL A 155 -1.18 -1.85 3.05
C VAL A 155 -2.14 -0.77 2.56
N LEU A 156 -1.91 -0.20 1.39
CA LEU A 156 -2.81 0.76 0.74
C LEU A 156 -4.21 0.17 0.55
N TYR A 157 -4.28 -1.06 0.02
CA TYR A 157 -5.56 -1.74 -0.23
C TYR A 157 -6.29 -2.09 1.06
N SER A 158 -5.55 -2.49 2.10
CA SER A 158 -6.06 -2.67 3.46
C SER A 158 -6.65 -1.37 4.02
N ALA A 159 -5.92 -0.27 3.91
CA ALA A 159 -6.39 1.05 4.37
C ALA A 159 -7.66 1.50 3.63
N ILE A 160 -7.72 1.32 2.31
CA ILE A 160 -8.91 1.63 1.51
C ILE A 160 -10.11 0.77 1.93
N LEU A 161 -9.89 -0.50 2.22
CA LEU A 161 -10.96 -1.41 2.65
C LEU A 161 -11.53 -1.00 4.02
N LEU A 162 -10.67 -0.55 4.92
CA LEU A 162 -11.04 -0.07 6.27
C LEU A 162 -11.70 1.31 6.23
N GLU A 163 -11.23 2.22 5.37
CA GLU A 163 -11.77 3.57 5.15
C GLU A 163 -12.01 3.87 3.67
N PRO A 164 -13.03 3.29 3.03
CA PRO A 164 -13.20 3.37 1.57
C PRO A 164 -13.47 4.79 1.05
N ASN A 165 -14.02 5.66 1.88
CA ASN A 165 -14.33 7.05 1.52
C ASN A 165 -13.19 8.03 1.86
N MET A 166 -12.01 7.53 2.31
CA MET A 166 -10.88 8.42 2.53
C MET A 166 -10.53 9.19 1.25
N GLY A 167 -10.30 10.50 1.37
CA GLY A 167 -9.89 11.34 0.24
C GLY A 167 -8.42 11.16 -0.05
N LEU A 168 -8.09 10.62 -1.22
CA LEU A 168 -6.70 10.49 -1.71
C LEU A 168 -6.37 11.65 -2.64
N TYR A 169 -5.33 12.39 -2.31
CA TYR A 169 -4.82 13.49 -3.14
C TYR A 169 -3.68 12.98 -4.01
N MET A 170 -3.81 13.12 -5.32
CA MET A 170 -2.70 12.88 -6.24
C MET A 170 -1.85 14.14 -6.38
N PHE A 171 -0.54 14.01 -6.52
CA PHE A 171 0.49 15.04 -6.37
C PHE A 171 0.17 16.44 -6.94
N PHE A 172 -0.56 16.57 -8.04
CA PHE A 172 -0.86 17.85 -8.68
C PHE A 172 -2.35 18.09 -8.87
N VAL A 173 -3.20 17.19 -8.32
CA VAL A 173 -4.65 17.30 -8.45
C VAL A 173 -5.21 17.65 -7.07
N PRO A 174 -5.71 18.88 -6.87
CA PRO A 174 -6.21 19.32 -5.57
C PRO A 174 -7.60 18.75 -5.21
N ILE A 175 -8.12 17.86 -6.05
CA ILE A 175 -9.43 17.23 -5.86
C ILE A 175 -9.20 15.86 -5.23
N PRO A 176 -9.77 15.57 -4.04
CA PRO A 176 -9.65 14.26 -3.41
C PRO A 176 -10.45 13.21 -4.18
N ILE A 177 -9.77 12.13 -4.54
CA ILE A 177 -10.40 10.95 -5.13
C ILE A 177 -10.79 10.00 -3.99
N PRO A 178 -12.05 9.52 -3.89
CA PRO A 178 -12.42 8.51 -2.92
C PRO A 178 -11.53 7.26 -3.04
N GLY A 179 -11.08 6.72 -1.89
CA GLY A 179 -10.14 5.60 -1.85
C GLY A 179 -10.61 4.39 -2.65
N TYR A 180 -11.91 4.04 -2.57
CA TYR A 180 -12.45 2.91 -3.34
C TYR A 180 -12.36 3.11 -4.85
N ILE A 181 -12.57 4.32 -5.36
CA ILE A 181 -12.39 4.64 -6.80
C ILE A 181 -10.93 4.49 -7.20
N PHE A 182 -10.03 5.04 -6.37
CA PHE A 182 -8.60 4.90 -6.59
C PHE A 182 -8.17 3.44 -6.60
N GLY A 183 -8.59 2.64 -5.61
CA GLY A 183 -8.24 1.22 -5.49
C GLY A 183 -8.70 0.40 -6.70
N ILE A 184 -9.94 0.59 -7.16
CA ILE A 184 -10.46 -0.06 -8.36
C ILE A 184 -9.64 0.34 -9.59
N GLY A 185 -9.47 1.64 -9.81
CA GLY A 185 -8.73 2.17 -10.97
C GLY A 185 -7.28 1.70 -10.99
N TYR A 186 -6.62 1.66 -9.82
CA TYR A 186 -5.25 1.20 -9.69
C TYR A 186 -5.07 -0.28 -10.06
N LEU A 187 -5.97 -1.18 -9.63
CA LEU A 187 -5.90 -2.59 -10.02
C LEU A 187 -6.27 -2.81 -11.49
N LEU A 188 -7.24 -2.08 -12.03
CA LEU A 188 -7.53 -2.12 -13.47
C LEU A 188 -6.32 -1.66 -14.29
N TYR A 189 -5.64 -0.60 -13.86
CA TYR A 189 -4.38 -0.16 -14.47
C TYR A 189 -3.28 -1.22 -14.34
N SER A 190 -3.19 -1.91 -13.21
CA SER A 190 -2.23 -3.01 -13.01
C SER A 190 -2.51 -4.18 -13.96
N ILE A 191 -3.79 -4.56 -14.16
CA ILE A 191 -4.18 -5.58 -15.15
C ILE A 191 -3.77 -5.15 -16.56
N TYR A 192 -4.06 -3.90 -16.92
CA TYR A 192 -3.68 -3.35 -18.22
C TYR A 192 -2.15 -3.34 -18.40
N GLY A 193 -1.40 -2.97 -17.36
CA GLY A 193 0.06 -2.95 -17.34
C GLY A 193 0.68 -4.34 -17.49
N MET A 194 0.14 -5.35 -16.80
CA MET A 194 0.55 -6.76 -16.99
C MET A 194 0.33 -7.23 -18.43
N LYS A 195 -0.86 -6.98 -18.99
CA LYS A 195 -1.20 -7.42 -20.33
C LYS A 195 -0.33 -6.77 -21.41
N ASN A 196 -0.01 -5.49 -21.26
CA ASN A 196 0.72 -4.72 -22.28
C ASN A 196 2.21 -4.55 -21.95
N ARG A 197 2.71 -5.14 -20.86
CA ARG A 197 4.11 -5.05 -20.38
C ARG A 197 4.59 -3.59 -20.30
N ILE A 198 3.77 -2.72 -19.66
CA ILE A 198 4.03 -1.29 -19.60
C ILE A 198 5.10 -0.98 -18.56
N GLY A 199 6.17 -0.33 -19.00
CA GLY A 199 7.24 0.18 -18.14
C GLY A 199 8.03 -0.92 -17.41
N ASN A 200 8.89 -0.50 -16.48
CA ASN A 200 9.64 -1.38 -15.58
C ASN A 200 8.93 -1.50 -14.21
N ILE A 201 7.60 -1.54 -14.22
CA ILE A 201 6.77 -1.60 -13.01
C ILE A 201 6.33 -3.06 -12.82
N GLY A 202 6.54 -3.62 -11.63
CA GLY A 202 6.06 -4.95 -11.25
C GLY A 202 4.54 -4.96 -11.00
N HIS A 203 3.74 -4.78 -12.04
CA HIS A 203 2.27 -4.73 -11.95
C HIS A 203 1.68 -6.00 -11.33
N ASP A 204 2.29 -7.14 -11.59
CA ASP A 204 1.97 -8.44 -11.01
C ASP A 204 2.23 -8.48 -9.50
N ALA A 205 3.38 -7.96 -9.04
CA ALA A 205 3.68 -7.84 -7.62
C ALA A 205 2.70 -6.90 -6.90
N HIS A 206 2.35 -5.77 -7.53
CA HIS A 206 1.38 -4.82 -7.00
C HIS A 206 -0.01 -5.45 -6.87
N PHE A 207 -0.45 -6.14 -7.94
CA PHE A 207 -1.73 -6.82 -7.92
C PHE A 207 -1.78 -7.92 -6.86
N GLY A 208 -0.76 -8.77 -6.79
CA GLY A 208 -0.66 -9.82 -5.78
C GLY A 208 -0.61 -9.26 -4.36
N GLY A 209 0.10 -8.14 -4.17
CA GLY A 209 0.14 -7.42 -2.90
C GLY A 209 -1.24 -6.88 -2.49
N ALA A 210 -1.97 -6.26 -3.42
CA ALA A 210 -3.33 -5.78 -3.17
C ALA A 210 -4.28 -6.92 -2.78
N VAL A 211 -4.21 -8.06 -3.49
CA VAL A 211 -4.98 -9.27 -3.16
C VAL A 211 -4.63 -9.75 -1.75
N GLY A 212 -3.34 -9.75 -1.40
CA GLY A 212 -2.86 -10.10 -0.05
C GLY A 212 -3.44 -9.19 1.02
N GLY A 213 -3.31 -7.88 0.82
CA GLY A 213 -3.89 -6.88 1.73
C GLY A 213 -5.39 -7.02 1.86
N TYR A 214 -6.11 -7.22 0.75
CA TYR A 214 -7.55 -7.40 0.74
C TYR A 214 -7.98 -8.64 1.54
N ILE A 215 -7.42 -9.81 1.23
CA ILE A 215 -7.81 -11.08 1.87
C ILE A 215 -7.47 -11.06 3.36
N VAL A 216 -6.24 -10.69 3.71
CA VAL A 216 -5.79 -10.69 5.10
C VAL A 216 -6.57 -9.68 5.93
N THR A 217 -6.90 -8.52 5.38
CA THR A 217 -7.73 -7.54 6.07
C THR A 217 -9.13 -8.08 6.36
N LEU A 218 -9.78 -8.75 5.40
CA LEU A 218 -11.09 -9.37 5.63
C LEU A 218 -11.03 -10.49 6.68
N MET A 219 -9.96 -11.26 6.73
CA MET A 219 -9.77 -12.29 7.77
C MET A 219 -9.59 -11.69 9.16
N LEU A 220 -8.89 -10.55 9.26
CA LEU A 220 -8.62 -9.87 10.52
C LEU A 220 -9.76 -8.94 10.97
N ALA A 221 -10.60 -8.49 10.02
CA ALA A 221 -11.69 -7.55 10.23
C ALA A 221 -13.01 -8.08 9.62
N PRO A 222 -13.55 -9.22 10.11
CA PRO A 222 -14.76 -9.80 9.54
C PRO A 222 -16.00 -8.90 9.66
N TRP A 223 -16.00 -7.93 10.58
CA TRP A 223 -17.07 -6.93 10.70
C TRP A 223 -17.26 -6.08 9.44
N LEU A 224 -16.27 -6.02 8.53
CA LEU A 224 -16.38 -5.30 7.26
C LEU A 224 -17.47 -5.88 6.35
N PHE A 225 -17.82 -7.15 6.50
CA PHE A 225 -18.94 -7.76 5.78
C PHE A 225 -20.30 -7.21 6.26
N GLU A 226 -20.37 -6.68 7.49
CA GLU A 226 -21.58 -6.09 8.03
C GLU A 226 -21.64 -4.58 7.78
N THR A 227 -20.50 -3.90 7.92
CA THR A 227 -20.43 -2.43 7.89
C THR A 227 -20.14 -1.85 6.50
N ASN A 228 -19.37 -2.56 5.67
CA ASN A 228 -18.82 -2.06 4.40
C ASN A 228 -19.02 -3.05 3.22
N LEU A 229 -20.06 -3.88 3.25
CA LEU A 229 -20.29 -4.95 2.27
C LEU A 229 -20.22 -4.46 0.82
N LEU A 230 -20.78 -3.28 0.52
CA LEU A 230 -20.73 -2.69 -0.81
C LEU A 230 -19.28 -2.48 -1.28
N PHE A 231 -18.43 -1.91 -0.42
CA PHE A 231 -17.04 -1.63 -0.77
C PHE A 231 -16.18 -2.89 -0.82
N VAL A 232 -16.48 -3.88 0.04
CA VAL A 232 -15.90 -5.22 -0.06
C VAL A 232 -16.18 -5.79 -1.45
N GLY A 233 -17.43 -5.75 -1.91
CA GLY A 233 -17.80 -6.22 -3.25
C GLY A 233 -17.14 -5.42 -4.37
N LEU A 234 -17.17 -4.09 -4.32
CA LEU A 234 -16.61 -3.22 -5.36
C LEU A 234 -15.09 -3.41 -5.51
N LEU A 235 -14.35 -3.51 -4.42
CA LEU A 235 -12.90 -3.73 -4.44
C LEU A 235 -12.52 -5.15 -4.88
N ALA A 236 -13.41 -6.13 -4.76
CA ALA A 236 -13.22 -7.47 -5.30
C ALA A 236 -13.36 -7.53 -6.84
N VAL A 237 -14.10 -6.61 -7.47
CA VAL A 237 -14.36 -6.65 -8.92
C VAL A 237 -13.10 -6.76 -9.77
N PRO A 238 -12.07 -5.89 -9.64
CA PRO A 238 -10.87 -6.03 -10.45
C PRO A 238 -10.09 -7.31 -10.15
N ILE A 239 -10.17 -7.84 -8.91
CA ILE A 239 -9.56 -9.11 -8.54
C ILE A 239 -10.21 -10.25 -9.31
N LEU A 240 -11.54 -10.27 -9.35
CA LEU A 240 -12.32 -11.27 -10.10
C LEU A 240 -12.08 -11.15 -11.61
N ILE A 241 -12.00 -9.93 -12.14
CA ILE A 241 -11.70 -9.69 -13.56
C ILE A 241 -10.39 -10.37 -13.97
N LEU A 242 -9.30 -10.20 -13.18
CA LEU A 242 -8.03 -10.84 -13.50
C LEU A 242 -8.16 -12.37 -13.55
N PHE A 243 -8.82 -12.96 -12.55
CA PHE A 243 -9.01 -14.42 -12.52
C PHE A 243 -9.82 -14.93 -13.73
N VAL A 244 -10.89 -14.21 -14.12
CA VAL A 244 -11.67 -14.56 -15.30
C VAL A 244 -10.83 -14.44 -16.58
N MET A 245 -10.13 -13.32 -16.75
CA MET A 245 -9.25 -13.10 -17.92
C MET A 245 -8.16 -14.17 -18.02
N HIS A 246 -7.57 -14.57 -16.88
CA HIS A 246 -6.55 -15.63 -16.89
C HIS A 246 -7.12 -17.01 -17.27
N LYS A 247 -8.37 -17.28 -16.96
CA LYS A 247 -9.02 -18.56 -17.29
C LYS A 247 -9.52 -18.63 -18.75
N THR A 248 -9.80 -17.47 -19.35
CA THR A 248 -10.42 -17.40 -20.69
C THR A 248 -9.42 -17.08 -21.81
N GLY A 249 -8.20 -16.69 -21.51
CA GLY A 249 -7.24 -16.24 -22.51
C GLY A 249 -5.88 -16.68 -22.40
#